data_873cd8f9a82e7437fb3a43679b443c95
#
_entry.id   873cd8f9a82e7437fb3a43679b443c95
#
_cell.length_a   1.000
_cell.length_b   1.000
_cell.length_c   1.000
_cell.angle_alpha   90.00
_cell.angle_beta   90.00
_cell.angle_gamma   90.00
#
_symmetry.space_group_name_H-M   'P 1'
#
loop_
_entity.id
_entity.type
_entity.pdbx_description
1 polymer ?
#
loop_
_entity_poly.entity_id
_entity_poly.type
_entity_poly.pdbx_seq_one_letter_code
_entity_poly.pdbx_strand_id
1 'polypeptide(L)'
;VNPISGGGSALKEAKKIDSFAKQEKLDYEVYYTKCERDAYNFVKNYKGKKVIFHSLGGDGTVNEVASAVMDTDNYLSIIPNGSGNDFYRTIRKTALIEFKCDICRINDRYFINVASVGLDADVAKNSYLMKDFKIPRKQIYNFAIFNYPIFCINNYDTSYKFIIQRNPLL
;
A
#
# COMPACT_ATOMS: atom_id res chain seq x y z
N VAL A 1 -1.07 9.46 -4.88
CA VAL A 1 -1.32 8.67 -6.10
C VAL A 1 -0.01 8.17 -6.66
N ASN A 2 0.12 6.85 -6.89
CA ASN A 2 1.24 6.30 -7.66
C ASN A 2 0.82 6.18 -9.14
N PRO A 3 1.28 7.08 -10.01
CA PRO A 3 0.77 7.20 -11.38
C PRO A 3 1.04 5.97 -12.27
N ILE A 4 2.08 5.20 -11.98
CA ILE A 4 2.44 3.98 -12.76
C ILE A 4 1.72 2.72 -12.26
N SER A 5 1.02 2.81 -11.15
CA SER A 5 0.32 1.66 -10.57
C SER A 5 -0.80 1.16 -11.48
N GLY A 6 -1.04 -0.16 -11.44
CA GLY A 6 -2.04 -0.80 -12.29
C GLY A 6 -1.81 -0.60 -13.78
N GLY A 7 -0.54 -0.48 -14.22
CA GLY A 7 -0.24 -0.18 -15.63
C GLY A 7 -0.72 1.21 -16.08
N GLY A 8 -0.76 2.18 -15.16
CA GLY A 8 -1.20 3.54 -15.41
C GLY A 8 -2.70 3.79 -15.18
N SER A 9 -3.47 2.78 -14.80
CA SER A 9 -4.91 2.94 -14.49
C SER A 9 -5.16 3.85 -13.28
N ALA A 10 -4.19 3.96 -12.37
CA ALA A 10 -4.24 4.86 -11.23
C ALA A 10 -4.50 6.32 -11.61
N LEU A 11 -3.95 6.79 -12.72
CA LEU A 11 -4.22 8.15 -13.20
C LEU A 11 -5.67 8.36 -13.60
N LYS A 12 -6.31 7.36 -14.22
CA LYS A 12 -7.73 7.43 -14.60
C LYS A 12 -8.61 7.46 -13.35
N GLU A 13 -8.28 6.64 -12.37
CA GLU A 13 -9.01 6.58 -11.11
C GLU A 13 -8.85 7.88 -10.30
N ALA A 14 -7.62 8.43 -10.23
CA ALA A 14 -7.37 9.71 -9.59
C ALA A 14 -8.21 10.85 -10.20
N LYS A 15 -8.34 10.90 -11.53
CA LYS A 15 -9.19 11.89 -12.20
C LYS A 15 -10.65 11.78 -11.84
N LYS A 16 -11.20 10.57 -11.70
CA LYS A 16 -12.59 10.36 -11.28
C LYS A 16 -12.81 10.86 -9.84
N ILE A 17 -11.88 10.50 -8.95
CA ILE A 17 -11.93 10.93 -7.55
C ILE A 17 -11.80 12.45 -7.44
N ASP A 18 -10.91 13.06 -8.19
CA ASP A 18 -10.73 14.50 -8.26
C ASP A 18 -12.02 15.21 -8.73
N SER A 19 -12.66 14.68 -9.78
CA SER A 19 -13.93 15.22 -10.28
C SER A 19 -15.05 15.12 -9.24
N PHE A 20 -15.16 13.98 -8.55
CA PHE A 20 -16.13 13.78 -7.49
C PHE A 20 -15.85 14.74 -6.31
N ALA A 21 -14.62 14.82 -5.84
CA ALA A 21 -14.24 15.66 -4.73
C ALA A 21 -14.53 17.16 -5.00
N LYS A 22 -14.31 17.61 -6.24
CA LYS A 22 -14.68 18.96 -6.69
C LYS A 22 -16.20 19.20 -6.67
N GLN A 23 -16.95 18.22 -7.18
CA GLN A 23 -18.42 18.29 -7.17
C GLN A 23 -18.97 18.39 -5.75
N GLU A 24 -18.44 17.59 -4.83
CA GLU A 24 -18.84 17.56 -3.43
C GLU A 24 -18.20 18.67 -2.58
N LYS A 25 -17.37 19.53 -3.19
CA LYS A 25 -16.67 20.66 -2.51
C LYS A 25 -15.87 20.21 -1.29
N LEU A 26 -15.22 19.04 -1.40
CA LEU A 26 -14.36 18.50 -0.35
C LEU A 26 -13.08 19.33 -0.25
N ASP A 27 -12.53 19.45 0.96
CA ASP A 27 -11.19 19.98 1.18
C ASP A 27 -10.17 18.87 1.01
N TYR A 28 -9.38 18.92 -0.06
CA TYR A 28 -8.43 17.87 -0.42
C TYR A 28 -7.26 18.37 -1.25
N GLU A 29 -6.18 17.62 -1.24
CA GLU A 29 -5.00 17.81 -2.06
C GLU A 29 -4.66 16.52 -2.78
N VAL A 30 -4.23 16.58 -4.04
CA VAL A 30 -3.76 15.42 -4.80
C VAL A 30 -2.27 15.51 -5.02
N TYR A 31 -1.53 14.53 -4.48
CA TYR A 31 -0.10 14.40 -4.68
C TYR A 31 0.21 13.18 -5.56
N TYR A 32 1.04 13.37 -6.59
CA TYR A 32 1.49 12.31 -7.49
C TYR A 32 2.95 11.97 -7.19
N THR A 33 3.20 10.70 -6.85
CA THR A 33 4.56 10.24 -6.54
C THR A 33 5.42 10.17 -7.80
N LYS A 34 6.72 10.46 -7.63
CA LYS A 34 7.70 10.53 -8.72
C LYS A 34 8.70 9.38 -8.69
N CYS A 35 8.95 8.80 -7.52
CA CYS A 35 9.92 7.73 -7.31
C CYS A 35 9.54 6.88 -6.10
N GLU A 36 10.32 5.85 -5.84
CA GLU A 36 10.23 5.04 -4.61
C GLU A 36 10.44 5.91 -3.38
N ARG A 37 9.71 5.62 -2.30
CA ARG A 37 9.67 6.36 -1.03
C ARG A 37 9.14 7.79 -1.10
N ASP A 38 8.68 8.25 -2.24
CA ASP A 38 8.15 9.61 -2.37
C ASP A 38 6.83 9.79 -1.61
N ALA A 39 5.96 8.77 -1.62
CA ALA A 39 4.74 8.77 -0.80
C ALA A 39 5.07 8.84 0.70
N TYR A 40 6.08 8.07 1.16
CA TYR A 40 6.54 8.13 2.54
C TYR A 40 7.01 9.53 2.92
N ASN A 41 7.88 10.13 2.09
CA ASN A 41 8.45 11.45 2.36
C ASN A 41 7.38 12.55 2.37
N PHE A 42 6.45 12.51 1.44
CA PHE A 42 5.32 13.45 1.39
C PHE A 42 4.50 13.40 2.68
N VAL A 43 4.04 12.21 3.06
CA VAL A 43 3.21 12.01 4.25
C VAL A 43 3.96 12.34 5.54
N LYS A 44 5.23 11.93 5.65
CA LYS A 44 6.05 12.17 6.84
C LYS A 44 6.32 13.66 7.09
N ASN A 45 6.43 14.44 6.03
CA ASN A 45 6.67 15.90 6.11
C ASN A 45 5.38 16.72 6.18
N TYR A 46 4.22 16.09 6.03
CA TYR A 46 2.93 16.78 6.09
C TYR A 46 2.65 17.31 7.50
N LYS A 47 2.24 18.59 7.59
CA LYS A 47 2.06 19.27 8.89
C LYS A 47 0.63 19.19 9.43
N GLY A 48 -0.32 18.72 8.63
CA GLY A 48 -1.71 18.55 9.06
C GLY A 48 -1.86 17.42 10.09
N LYS A 49 -2.89 17.56 10.93
CA LYS A 49 -3.28 16.55 11.92
C LYS A 49 -4.71 16.10 11.67
N LYS A 50 -5.00 14.85 12.00
CA LYS A 50 -6.33 14.23 11.82
C LYS A 50 -6.81 14.25 10.37
N VAL A 51 -5.87 14.18 9.43
CA VAL A 51 -6.16 14.06 8.01
C VAL A 51 -6.19 12.59 7.59
N ILE A 52 -6.93 12.30 6.53
CA ILE A 52 -6.99 10.98 5.92
C ILE A 52 -6.10 10.98 4.68
N PHE A 53 -5.06 10.17 4.69
CA PHE A 53 -4.24 9.93 3.51
C PHE A 53 -4.83 8.79 2.68
N HIS A 54 -5.38 9.11 1.52
CA HIS A 54 -5.89 8.12 0.57
C HIS A 54 -4.74 7.60 -0.29
N SER A 55 -4.27 6.38 0.00
CA SER A 55 -3.23 5.72 -0.80
C SER A 55 -3.85 5.10 -2.05
N LEU A 56 -3.67 5.73 -3.20
CA LEU A 56 -4.08 5.19 -4.49
C LEU A 56 -2.88 4.54 -5.19
N GLY A 57 -2.83 3.21 -5.14
CA GLY A 57 -1.69 2.44 -5.63
C GLY A 57 -1.78 0.95 -5.29
N GLY A 58 -0.65 0.26 -5.37
CA GLY A 58 -0.50 -1.14 -4.93
C GLY A 58 0.04 -1.24 -3.50
N ASP A 59 0.34 -2.46 -3.07
CA ASP A 59 0.79 -2.78 -1.70
C ASP A 59 2.04 -1.98 -1.28
N GLY A 60 2.97 -1.71 -2.21
CA GLY A 60 4.16 -0.89 -1.93
C GLY A 60 3.80 0.55 -1.56
N THR A 61 2.89 1.20 -2.30
CA THR A 61 2.42 2.56 -2.01
C THR A 61 1.68 2.60 -0.68
N VAL A 62 0.83 1.60 -0.43
CA VAL A 62 0.12 1.45 0.85
C VAL A 62 1.12 1.33 2.00
N ASN A 63 2.17 0.51 1.84
CA ASN A 63 3.19 0.33 2.87
C ASN A 63 3.99 1.61 3.15
N GLU A 64 4.32 2.40 2.11
CA GLU A 64 4.98 3.69 2.27
C GLU A 64 4.13 4.66 3.10
N VAL A 65 2.85 4.81 2.74
CA VAL A 65 1.93 5.71 3.46
C VAL A 65 1.69 5.21 4.88
N ALA A 66 1.43 3.89 5.06
CA ALA A 66 1.27 3.27 6.37
C ALA A 66 2.47 3.57 7.28
N SER A 67 3.69 3.34 6.77
CA SER A 67 4.92 3.59 7.53
C SER A 67 5.09 5.06 7.92
N ALA A 68 4.58 5.99 7.11
CA ALA A 68 4.73 7.42 7.36
C ALA A 68 3.69 7.99 8.33
N VAL A 69 2.47 7.41 8.38
CA VAL A 69 1.42 7.83 9.33
C VAL A 69 1.66 7.28 10.75
N MET A 70 2.66 6.39 10.90
CA MET A 70 3.05 5.88 12.19
C MET A 70 3.43 7.03 13.14
N ASP A 71 3.04 6.88 14.40
CA ASP A 71 3.30 7.87 15.45
C ASP A 71 2.67 9.26 15.17
N THR A 72 1.62 9.30 14.36
CA THR A 72 0.84 10.51 14.07
C THR A 72 -0.64 10.31 14.41
N ASP A 73 -1.37 11.42 14.49
CA ASP A 73 -2.83 11.42 14.64
C ASP A 73 -3.57 11.30 13.29
N ASN A 74 -2.87 10.94 12.23
CA ASN A 74 -3.42 10.84 10.89
C ASN A 74 -3.92 9.43 10.58
N TYR A 75 -4.70 9.30 9.53
CA TYR A 75 -5.35 8.06 9.12
C TYR A 75 -4.92 7.65 7.72
N LEU A 76 -4.94 6.35 7.46
CA LEU A 76 -4.73 5.78 6.12
C LEU A 76 -6.04 5.22 5.59
N SER A 77 -6.38 5.58 4.36
CA SER A 77 -7.40 4.95 3.54
C SER A 77 -6.77 4.36 2.28
N ILE A 78 -7.29 3.24 1.79
CA ILE A 78 -6.69 2.51 0.67
C ILE A 78 -7.65 2.49 -0.51
N ILE A 79 -7.14 2.97 -1.66
CA ILE A 79 -7.79 2.85 -2.95
C ILE A 79 -6.93 1.90 -3.79
N PRO A 80 -7.32 0.62 -3.88
CA PRO A 80 -6.49 -0.42 -4.46
C PRO A 80 -6.35 -0.23 -5.98
N ASN A 81 -5.12 -0.09 -6.45
CA ASN A 81 -4.82 0.02 -7.88
C ASN A 81 -3.49 -0.66 -8.23
N GLY A 82 -3.15 -1.74 -7.56
CA GLY A 82 -1.99 -2.58 -7.85
C GLY A 82 -2.40 -3.93 -8.43
N SER A 83 -1.41 -4.75 -8.79
CA SER A 83 -1.65 -6.10 -9.29
C SER A 83 -2.00 -7.10 -8.17
N GLY A 84 -1.48 -6.90 -6.95
CA GLY A 84 -1.74 -7.74 -5.77
C GLY A 84 -2.91 -7.20 -4.96
N ASN A 85 -2.69 -6.09 -4.31
CA ASN A 85 -3.59 -5.47 -3.32
C ASN A 85 -3.94 -6.44 -2.18
N ASP A 86 -2.94 -7.18 -1.70
CA ASP A 86 -3.15 -8.29 -0.77
C ASP A 86 -3.62 -7.80 0.59
N PHE A 87 -3.05 -6.71 1.08
CA PHE A 87 -3.51 -6.08 2.31
C PHE A 87 -4.97 -5.61 2.18
N TYR A 88 -5.31 -4.92 1.10
CA TYR A 88 -6.68 -4.48 0.86
C TYR A 88 -7.67 -5.66 0.78
N ARG A 89 -7.30 -6.76 0.11
CA ARG A 89 -8.13 -7.97 0.02
C ARG A 89 -8.43 -8.58 1.37
N THR A 90 -7.48 -8.50 2.29
CA THR A 90 -7.65 -8.97 3.67
C THR A 90 -8.63 -8.09 4.42
N ILE A 91 -8.41 -6.77 4.41
CA ILE A 91 -9.20 -5.83 5.22
C ILE A 91 -10.60 -5.54 4.67
N ARG A 92 -10.81 -5.61 3.35
CA ARG A 92 -12.13 -5.34 2.73
C ARG A 92 -13.26 -6.26 3.22
N LYS A 93 -12.90 -7.40 3.78
CA LYS A 93 -13.86 -8.37 4.36
C LYS A 93 -14.37 -7.91 5.72
N THR A 94 -13.71 -6.94 6.33
CA THR A 94 -14.08 -6.38 7.62
C THR A 94 -15.26 -5.44 7.43
N ALA A 95 -16.31 -5.61 8.22
CA ALA A 95 -17.50 -4.75 8.17
C ALA A 95 -17.27 -3.37 8.81
N LEU A 96 -16.13 -3.16 9.44
CA LEU A 96 -15.80 -1.96 10.19
C LEU A 96 -15.41 -0.81 9.23
N ILE A 97 -15.91 0.38 9.53
CA ILE A 97 -15.52 1.63 8.85
C ILE A 97 -14.12 2.05 9.30
N GLU A 98 -13.82 1.88 10.57
CA GLU A 98 -12.52 2.16 11.19
C GLU A 98 -12.07 0.91 11.95
N PHE A 99 -10.80 0.54 11.81
CA PHE A 99 -10.21 -0.56 12.56
C PHE A 99 -8.73 -0.26 12.87
N LYS A 100 -8.24 -0.91 13.90
CA LYS A 100 -6.82 -0.94 14.23
C LYS A 100 -6.22 -2.20 13.63
N CYS A 101 -5.05 -2.09 13.08
CA CYS A 101 -4.29 -3.27 12.68
C CYS A 101 -2.87 -3.17 13.22
N ASP A 102 -2.28 -4.34 13.42
CA ASP A 102 -0.88 -4.42 13.82
C ASP A 102 0.01 -4.07 12.63
N ILE A 103 1.08 -3.36 12.93
CA ILE A 103 2.14 -3.12 11.98
C ILE A 103 3.43 -3.74 12.51
N CYS A 104 4.16 -4.40 11.63
CA CYS A 104 5.40 -5.05 11.99
C CYS A 104 6.59 -4.15 11.68
N ARG A 105 7.69 -4.35 12.42
CA ARG A 105 8.94 -3.63 12.21
C ARG A 105 10.10 -4.58 12.09
N ILE A 106 10.94 -4.35 11.07
CA ILE A 106 12.25 -4.99 10.93
C ILE A 106 13.30 -3.89 10.87
N ASN A 107 14.21 -3.87 11.86
CA ASN A 107 15.16 -2.78 12.04
C ASN A 107 14.42 -1.43 12.11
N ASP A 108 14.71 -0.52 11.18
CA ASP A 108 14.11 0.81 11.11
C ASP A 108 12.99 0.93 10.06
N ARG A 109 12.48 -0.20 9.55
CA ARG A 109 11.44 -0.21 8.53
C ARG A 109 10.18 -0.86 9.05
N TYR A 110 9.07 -0.15 8.93
CA TYR A 110 7.75 -0.71 9.15
C TYR A 110 7.25 -1.42 7.91
N PHE A 111 6.44 -2.45 8.11
CA PHE A 111 5.76 -3.12 7.03
C PHE A 111 4.38 -3.61 7.48
N ILE A 112 3.46 -3.61 6.53
CA ILE A 112 2.15 -4.23 6.65
C ILE A 112 2.11 -5.43 5.70
N ASN A 113 1.44 -6.49 6.09
CA ASN A 113 1.24 -7.71 5.32
C ASN A 113 2.43 -8.68 5.40
N VAL A 114 3.47 -8.53 4.60
CA VAL A 114 4.58 -9.48 4.55
C VAL A 114 5.92 -8.79 4.34
N ALA A 115 6.95 -9.32 5.00
CA ALA A 115 8.35 -9.04 4.68
C ALA A 115 9.07 -10.36 4.46
N SER A 116 9.99 -10.38 3.51
CA SER A 116 10.77 -11.57 3.18
C SER A 116 12.28 -11.28 3.17
N VAL A 117 13.06 -12.31 3.47
CA VAL A 117 14.53 -12.26 3.50
C VAL A 117 15.08 -13.50 2.80
N GLY A 118 16.18 -13.35 2.08
CA GLY A 118 16.82 -14.45 1.37
C GLY A 118 16.19 -14.70 0.01
N LEU A 119 16.07 -15.99 -0.38
CA LEU A 119 15.65 -16.38 -1.71
C LEU A 119 14.30 -15.80 -2.13
N ASP A 120 13.33 -15.78 -1.24
CA ASP A 120 12.01 -15.24 -1.53
C ASP A 120 12.07 -13.73 -1.85
N ALA A 121 12.89 -12.98 -1.12
CA ALA A 121 13.15 -11.56 -1.41
C ALA A 121 13.86 -11.38 -2.76
N ASP A 122 14.81 -12.24 -3.09
CA ASP A 122 15.52 -12.21 -4.37
C ASP A 122 14.60 -12.56 -5.54
N VAL A 123 13.72 -13.55 -5.36
CA VAL A 123 12.69 -13.86 -6.36
C VAL A 123 11.73 -12.71 -6.57
N ALA A 124 11.25 -12.09 -5.49
CA ALA A 124 10.40 -10.92 -5.58
C ALA A 124 11.09 -9.78 -6.33
N LYS A 125 12.35 -9.48 -5.98
CA LYS A 125 13.19 -8.48 -6.66
C LYS A 125 13.38 -8.81 -8.15
N ASN A 126 13.76 -10.04 -8.47
CA ASN A 126 14.00 -10.47 -9.83
C ASN A 126 12.72 -10.54 -10.67
N SER A 127 11.56 -10.77 -10.06
CA SER A 127 10.27 -10.72 -10.75
C SER A 127 9.95 -9.32 -11.31
N TYR A 128 10.47 -8.26 -10.69
CA TYR A 128 10.39 -6.90 -11.24
C TYR A 128 11.28 -6.71 -12.48
N LEU A 129 12.44 -7.35 -12.51
CA LEU A 129 13.35 -7.31 -13.67
C LEU A 129 12.81 -8.16 -14.85
N MET A 130 12.00 -9.18 -14.54
CA MET A 130 11.39 -10.06 -15.55
C MET A 130 10.05 -9.56 -16.09
N LYS A 131 9.62 -8.35 -15.77
CA LYS A 131 8.36 -7.79 -16.29
C LYS A 131 8.30 -7.76 -17.82
N ASP A 132 9.44 -7.63 -18.46
CA ASP A 132 9.56 -7.58 -19.92
C ASP A 132 9.46 -8.96 -20.59
N PHE A 133 9.60 -10.05 -19.85
CA PHE A 133 9.63 -11.42 -20.38
C PHE A 133 8.26 -12.12 -20.41
N LYS A 134 7.14 -11.44 -20.35
CA LYS A 134 5.77 -11.99 -20.48
C LYS A 134 5.51 -13.33 -19.70
N ILE A 135 6.35 -13.67 -18.73
CA ILE A 135 6.15 -14.86 -17.90
C ILE A 135 5.12 -14.54 -16.82
N PRO A 136 4.04 -15.32 -16.68
CA PRO A 136 3.05 -15.08 -15.63
C PRO A 136 3.72 -15.15 -14.25
N ARG A 137 3.60 -14.07 -13.45
CA ARG A 137 4.21 -13.97 -12.11
C ARG A 137 3.91 -15.18 -11.23
N LYS A 138 2.71 -15.76 -11.37
CA LYS A 138 2.29 -16.95 -10.64
C LYS A 138 3.23 -18.15 -10.89
N GLN A 139 3.81 -18.28 -12.08
CA GLN A 139 4.76 -19.37 -12.40
C GLN A 139 6.13 -19.11 -11.78
N ILE A 140 6.58 -17.85 -11.69
CA ILE A 140 7.84 -17.50 -11.04
C ILE A 140 7.75 -17.75 -9.53
N TYR A 141 6.64 -17.37 -8.90
CA TYR A 141 6.40 -17.64 -7.47
C TYR A 141 6.30 -19.15 -7.17
N ASN A 142 5.60 -19.92 -7.99
CA ASN A 142 5.47 -21.36 -7.79
C ASN A 142 6.82 -22.08 -7.87
N PHE A 143 7.74 -21.63 -8.70
CA PHE A 143 9.07 -22.23 -8.80
C PHE A 143 9.94 -21.94 -7.56
N ALA A 144 9.76 -20.79 -6.94
CA ALA A 144 10.53 -20.36 -5.76
C ALA A 144 10.04 -21.01 -4.44
N ILE A 145 8.73 -21.21 -4.30
CA ILE A 145 8.12 -21.71 -3.06
C ILE A 145 8.48 -23.18 -2.78
N PHE A 146 8.83 -23.97 -3.82
CA PHE A 146 9.06 -25.42 -3.67
C PHE A 146 10.35 -25.79 -2.94
N ASN A 147 11.27 -24.86 -2.66
CA ASN A 147 12.63 -25.25 -2.26
C ASN A 147 13.16 -24.71 -0.93
N TYR A 148 12.40 -23.91 -0.12
CA TYR A 148 12.98 -23.37 1.13
C TYR A 148 11.96 -23.18 2.26
N PRO A 149 12.40 -23.38 3.53
CA PRO A 149 11.57 -23.13 4.70
C PRO A 149 11.37 -21.62 4.95
N ILE A 150 10.12 -21.23 5.18
CA ILE A 150 9.74 -19.84 5.52
C ILE A 150 10.04 -19.62 7.01
N PHE A 151 10.95 -18.70 7.32
CA PHE A 151 11.12 -18.19 8.67
C PHE A 151 10.21 -16.97 8.88
N CYS A 152 9.18 -17.13 9.71
CA CYS A 152 8.41 -16.01 10.22
C CYS A 152 9.11 -15.44 11.46
N ILE A 153 9.58 -14.20 11.38
CA ILE A 153 10.07 -13.45 12.54
C ILE A 153 8.90 -12.62 13.07
N ASN A 154 8.35 -13.07 14.19
CA ASN A 154 7.31 -12.32 14.90
C ASN A 154 7.95 -11.39 15.92
N ASN A 155 8.04 -10.10 15.62
CA ASN A 155 8.21 -9.06 16.62
C ASN A 155 7.01 -8.12 16.50
N TYR A 156 6.07 -8.25 17.43
CA TYR A 156 4.89 -7.40 17.52
C TYR A 156 5.20 -6.20 18.40
N ASP A 157 5.04 -5.01 17.86
CA ASP A 157 4.94 -3.82 18.68
C ASP A 157 3.89 -2.87 18.06
N THR A 158 2.88 -2.56 18.86
CA THR A 158 1.86 -1.51 18.75
C THR A 158 0.79 -1.63 17.65
N SER A 159 -0.47 -1.52 18.09
CA SER A 159 -1.68 -1.43 17.26
C SER A 159 -1.94 0.00 16.79
N TYR A 160 -2.18 0.19 15.50
CA TYR A 160 -2.44 1.50 14.88
C TYR A 160 -3.82 1.57 14.21
N LYS A 161 -4.35 2.78 14.11
CA LYS A 161 -5.70 3.04 13.60
C LYS A 161 -5.70 3.20 12.08
N PHE A 162 -6.50 2.40 11.39
CA PHE A 162 -6.78 2.54 9.97
C PHE A 162 -8.27 2.84 9.76
N ILE A 163 -8.58 3.70 8.80
CA ILE A 163 -9.95 3.91 8.32
C ILE A 163 -10.06 3.22 6.96
N ILE A 164 -11.01 2.28 6.83
CA ILE A 164 -11.45 1.79 5.54
C ILE A 164 -12.66 2.61 5.13
N GLN A 165 -12.46 3.51 4.21
CA GLN A 165 -13.58 4.15 3.55
C GLN A 165 -14.05 3.23 2.43
N ARG A 166 -15.27 2.68 2.54
CA ARG A 166 -15.91 2.04 1.40
C ARG A 166 -16.12 3.13 0.35
N ASN A 167 -15.54 2.94 -0.81
CA ASN A 167 -15.81 3.81 -1.94
C ASN A 167 -17.32 3.74 -2.25
N PRO A 168 -18.08 4.82 -2.10
CA PRO A 168 -19.50 4.81 -2.38
C PRO A 168 -19.83 4.67 -3.89
N LEU A 169 -18.78 4.60 -4.74
CA LEU A 169 -18.88 4.50 -6.20
C LEU A 169 -18.57 3.08 -6.74
N LEU A 170 -18.44 2.04 -5.88
CA LEU A 170 -18.29 0.64 -6.29
C LEU A 170 -19.41 -0.23 -5.76
#